data_f2680e0903483927384fcb1949f8e178
#
_entry.id   f2680e0903483927384fcb1949f8e178
#
_cell.length_a   1.000
_cell.length_b   1.000
_cell.length_c   1.000
_cell.angle_alpha   90.00
_cell.angle_beta   90.00
_cell.angle_gamma   90.00
#
_symmetry.space_group_name_H-M   'P 1'
#
loop_
_entity.id
_entity.type
_entity.pdbx_description
1 polymer ?
#
loop_
_entity_poly.entity_id
_entity_poly.type
_entity_poly.pdbx_seq_one_letter_code
_entity_poly.pdbx_strand_id
1 'polypeptide(L)'
;MAIEKNRNKMKRILSAMLLVLALAASIVNAQEDKDHNFKVSKNIEVFNNIYRYLDMIYVDTLDADEVIGSGIKGMLRSLDPYTEYYPEKEVKRLKNMLTGKYVGIGAVIRQNMKLGRVVIDEPYEGSPAAEAGLKKGDIILSINDTVMTDKNTAFVSSHLRGDPGTTFLLKIKRPSTGKTMQMRITRRAITLPYLPYYGLRPDSIGYINLNSFTDGCSKDVRRAFIDLKHRGMKGLVFDLRGNGGGSVSEAVKIVNMFVPKDITLVRTRGKMKRMNSDYKTTVEPIDTVMPIVVMVNGETASASEITSGGMQDLDRAVVLGTRTYGKGLVQVPVDLPYNGQLKLTTGKYYIPSNRCIQAINYRHARGGYTEHIPDSLTKEFRTRNGRIVRDGGGIKPDIEVK
;
A
#
# COMPACT_ATOMS: atom_id res chain seq x y z
N MET A 1 -6.77 -44.21 52.48
CA MET A 1 -5.66 -44.95 51.80
C MET A 1 -6.04 -45.54 50.42
N ALA A 2 -7.14 -46.28 50.26
CA ALA A 2 -7.54 -46.85 48.94
C ALA A 2 -7.93 -45.81 47.89
N ILE A 3 -8.64 -44.75 48.26
CA ILE A 3 -9.13 -43.68 47.35
C ILE A 3 -7.95 -42.85 46.80
N GLU A 4 -6.94 -42.61 47.64
CA GLU A 4 -5.75 -41.85 47.24
C GLU A 4 -4.83 -42.62 46.27
N LYS A 5 -4.74 -43.94 46.47
CA LYS A 5 -4.00 -44.86 45.59
C LYS A 5 -4.64 -44.96 44.22
N ASN A 6 -5.97 -44.93 44.12
CA ASN A 6 -6.72 -44.91 42.87
C ASN A 6 -6.58 -43.57 42.13
N ARG A 7 -6.60 -42.44 42.84
CA ARG A 7 -6.41 -41.10 42.27
C ARG A 7 -5.00 -40.94 41.67
N ASN A 8 -3.99 -41.50 42.34
CA ASN A 8 -2.60 -41.46 41.81
C ASN A 8 -2.41 -42.40 40.62
N LYS A 9 -3.09 -43.54 40.57
CA LYS A 9 -3.09 -44.45 39.41
C LYS A 9 -3.77 -43.81 38.20
N MET A 10 -4.89 -43.13 38.42
CA MET A 10 -5.62 -42.41 37.38
C MET A 10 -4.81 -41.21 36.82
N LYS A 11 -4.11 -40.45 37.66
CA LYS A 11 -3.19 -39.38 37.22
C LYS A 11 -2.04 -39.92 36.39
N ARG A 12 -1.47 -41.05 36.76
CA ARG A 12 -0.39 -41.71 35.97
C ARG A 12 -0.87 -42.20 34.59
N ILE A 13 -2.06 -42.76 34.54
CA ILE A 13 -2.67 -43.18 33.26
C ILE A 13 -2.97 -41.97 32.37
N LEU A 14 -3.51 -40.88 32.92
CA LEU A 14 -3.79 -39.63 32.21
C LEU A 14 -2.52 -38.99 31.68
N SER A 15 -1.44 -38.95 32.48
CA SER A 15 -0.13 -38.45 32.06
C SER A 15 0.50 -39.31 30.97
N ALA A 16 0.39 -40.64 31.05
CA ALA A 16 0.86 -41.54 30.03
C ALA A 16 0.09 -41.36 28.69
N MET A 17 -1.25 -41.20 28.75
CA MET A 17 -2.08 -40.92 27.58
C MET A 17 -1.72 -39.58 26.91
N LEU A 18 -1.49 -38.52 27.71
CA LEU A 18 -1.05 -37.22 27.20
C LEU A 18 0.34 -37.30 26.53
N LEU A 19 1.26 -38.10 27.10
CA LEU A 19 2.57 -38.31 26.52
C LEU A 19 2.52 -39.06 25.18
N VAL A 20 1.67 -40.08 25.08
CA VAL A 20 1.44 -40.84 23.85
C VAL A 20 0.78 -39.96 22.79
N LEU A 21 -0.19 -39.13 23.14
CA LEU A 21 -0.81 -38.17 22.23
C LEU A 21 0.17 -37.11 21.73
N ALA A 22 1.06 -36.61 22.60
CA ALA A 22 2.10 -35.64 22.21
C ALA A 22 3.15 -36.28 21.29
N LEU A 23 3.54 -37.55 21.52
CA LEU A 23 4.44 -38.31 20.66
C LEU A 23 3.78 -38.61 19.29
N ALA A 24 2.51 -39.01 19.26
CA ALA A 24 1.78 -39.23 18.03
C ALA A 24 1.65 -37.95 17.20
N ALA A 25 1.36 -36.81 17.83
CA ALA A 25 1.30 -35.50 17.16
C ALA A 25 2.66 -35.07 16.59
N SER A 26 3.77 -35.36 17.27
CA SER A 26 5.12 -35.04 16.76
C SER A 26 5.52 -35.93 15.60
N ILE A 27 5.11 -37.19 15.57
CA ILE A 27 5.36 -38.11 14.45
C ILE A 27 4.56 -37.69 13.20
N VAL A 28 3.28 -37.30 13.37
CA VAL A 28 2.44 -36.81 12.25
C VAL A 28 3.04 -35.53 11.68
N ASN A 29 3.43 -34.55 12.49
CA ASN A 29 4.07 -33.33 12.02
C ASN A 29 5.38 -33.61 11.28
N ALA A 30 6.21 -34.53 11.77
CA ALA A 30 7.47 -34.91 11.12
C ALA A 30 7.24 -35.60 9.76
N GLN A 31 6.15 -36.36 9.61
CA GLN A 31 5.79 -37.00 8.34
C GLN A 31 5.25 -35.99 7.33
N GLU A 32 4.41 -35.05 7.78
CA GLU A 32 3.91 -33.95 6.93
C GLU A 32 5.06 -33.06 6.44
N ASP A 33 6.03 -32.75 7.30
CA ASP A 33 7.22 -31.97 6.91
C ASP A 33 8.08 -32.70 5.88
N LYS A 34 8.27 -34.02 6.00
CA LYS A 34 9.01 -34.85 5.01
C LYS A 34 8.32 -34.88 3.66
N ASP A 35 7.01 -35.10 3.65
CA ASP A 35 6.21 -35.11 2.42
C ASP A 35 6.19 -33.73 1.74
N HIS A 36 6.09 -32.65 2.52
CA HIS A 36 6.19 -31.29 2.01
C HIS A 36 7.56 -31.02 1.37
N ASN A 37 8.66 -31.35 2.07
CA ASN A 37 10.01 -31.13 1.57
C ASN A 37 10.30 -31.93 0.30
N PHE A 38 9.82 -33.18 0.25
CA PHE A 38 9.91 -34.01 -0.96
C PHE A 38 9.16 -33.36 -2.14
N LYS A 39 7.92 -32.89 -1.92
CA LYS A 39 7.13 -32.20 -2.95
C LYS A 39 7.82 -30.94 -3.46
N VAL A 40 8.42 -30.15 -2.57
CA VAL A 40 9.16 -28.95 -2.94
C VAL A 40 10.36 -29.31 -3.82
N SER A 41 11.21 -30.24 -3.38
CA SER A 41 12.40 -30.66 -4.13
C SER A 41 12.05 -31.23 -5.50
N LYS A 42 11.07 -32.12 -5.56
CA LYS A 42 10.55 -32.69 -6.82
C LYS A 42 10.10 -31.61 -7.81
N ASN A 43 9.32 -30.62 -7.34
CA ASN A 43 8.81 -29.60 -8.23
C ASN A 43 9.89 -28.63 -8.72
N ILE A 44 10.89 -28.33 -7.89
CA ILE A 44 12.07 -27.55 -8.32
C ILE A 44 12.85 -28.31 -9.39
N GLU A 45 13.07 -29.61 -9.21
CA GLU A 45 13.74 -30.44 -10.20
C GLU A 45 12.99 -30.48 -11.54
N VAL A 46 11.67 -30.68 -11.50
CA VAL A 46 10.81 -30.64 -12.69
C VAL A 46 10.91 -29.29 -13.40
N PHE A 47 10.83 -28.19 -12.66
CA PHE A 47 10.94 -26.84 -13.21
C PHE A 47 12.29 -26.62 -13.91
N ASN A 48 13.40 -27.00 -13.26
CA ASN A 48 14.74 -26.89 -13.82
C ASN A 48 14.90 -27.73 -15.10
N ASN A 49 14.37 -28.94 -15.12
CA ASN A 49 14.43 -29.79 -16.31
C ASN A 49 13.58 -29.25 -17.47
N ILE A 50 12.39 -28.72 -17.19
CA ILE A 50 11.56 -28.06 -18.22
C ILE A 50 12.34 -26.90 -18.85
N TYR A 51 12.90 -26.00 -18.02
CA TYR A 51 13.65 -24.86 -18.55
C TYR A 51 14.86 -25.30 -19.36
N ARG A 52 15.62 -26.31 -18.89
CA ARG A 52 16.78 -26.87 -19.64
C ARG A 52 16.37 -27.41 -21.00
N TYR A 53 15.24 -28.11 -21.12
CA TYR A 53 14.76 -28.60 -22.41
C TYR A 53 14.28 -27.46 -23.32
N LEU A 54 13.64 -26.44 -22.77
CA LEU A 54 13.28 -25.24 -23.54
C LEU A 54 14.52 -24.57 -24.12
N ASP A 55 15.55 -24.36 -23.31
CA ASP A 55 16.80 -23.72 -23.75
C ASP A 55 17.56 -24.54 -24.81
N MET A 56 17.52 -25.88 -24.68
CA MET A 56 18.29 -26.78 -25.56
C MET A 56 17.61 -27.08 -26.90
N ILE A 57 16.29 -27.22 -26.93
CA ILE A 57 15.57 -27.83 -28.09
C ILE A 57 14.32 -27.07 -28.54
N TYR A 58 13.99 -25.90 -27.93
CA TYR A 58 12.89 -25.09 -28.43
C TYR A 58 13.22 -24.57 -29.85
N VAL A 59 12.21 -24.42 -30.69
CA VAL A 59 12.36 -24.08 -32.12
C VAL A 59 13.07 -22.75 -32.37
N ASP A 60 12.89 -21.78 -31.49
CA ASP A 60 13.51 -20.45 -31.57
C ASP A 60 14.48 -20.21 -30.41
N THR A 61 15.43 -19.28 -30.61
CA THR A 61 16.32 -18.83 -29.52
C THR A 61 15.52 -18.09 -28.47
N LEU A 62 15.66 -18.50 -27.21
CA LEU A 62 14.94 -17.91 -26.07
C LEU A 62 15.81 -16.88 -25.34
N ASP A 63 15.19 -15.80 -24.90
CA ASP A 63 15.76 -14.92 -23.88
C ASP A 63 15.48 -15.48 -22.49
N ALA A 64 16.54 -15.85 -21.78
CA ALA A 64 16.47 -16.47 -20.46
C ALA A 64 15.75 -15.58 -19.43
N ASP A 65 16.06 -14.29 -19.44
CA ASP A 65 15.47 -13.33 -18.49
C ASP A 65 13.97 -13.16 -18.74
N GLU A 66 13.54 -13.17 -20.00
CA GLU A 66 12.14 -13.04 -20.38
C GLU A 66 11.32 -14.28 -20.00
N VAL A 67 11.82 -15.47 -20.35
CA VAL A 67 11.13 -16.74 -20.09
C VAL A 67 11.01 -17.01 -18.59
N ILE A 68 12.13 -16.95 -17.87
CA ILE A 68 12.15 -17.16 -16.41
C ILE A 68 11.35 -16.06 -15.69
N GLY A 69 11.50 -14.81 -16.10
CA GLY A 69 10.75 -13.70 -15.55
C GLY A 69 9.23 -13.87 -15.72
N SER A 70 8.78 -14.41 -16.85
CA SER A 70 7.37 -14.74 -17.09
C SER A 70 6.89 -15.88 -16.18
N GLY A 71 7.69 -16.91 -15.99
CA GLY A 71 7.41 -18.00 -15.04
C GLY A 71 7.29 -17.51 -13.60
N ILE A 72 8.22 -16.68 -13.14
CA ILE A 72 8.19 -16.06 -11.81
C ILE A 72 6.93 -15.21 -11.65
N LYS A 73 6.59 -14.35 -12.60
CA LYS A 73 5.38 -13.54 -12.57
C LYS A 73 4.12 -14.39 -12.48
N GLY A 74 4.04 -15.48 -13.24
CA GLY A 74 2.92 -16.44 -13.18
C GLY A 74 2.77 -17.08 -11.81
N MET A 75 3.87 -17.56 -11.23
CA MET A 75 3.91 -18.16 -9.89
C MET A 75 3.45 -17.15 -8.82
N LEU A 76 3.99 -15.92 -8.82
CA LEU A 76 3.66 -14.92 -7.80
C LEU A 76 2.21 -14.46 -7.89
N ARG A 77 1.66 -14.28 -9.10
CA ARG A 77 0.26 -13.91 -9.32
C ARG A 77 -0.74 -14.94 -8.78
N SER A 78 -0.34 -16.22 -8.67
CA SER A 78 -1.19 -17.25 -8.08
C SER A 78 -1.37 -17.10 -6.56
N LEU A 79 -0.52 -16.31 -5.90
CA LEU A 79 -0.54 -16.09 -4.46
C LEU A 79 -1.43 -14.89 -4.07
N ASP A 80 -1.07 -13.72 -4.57
CA ASP A 80 -1.75 -12.45 -4.31
C ASP A 80 -1.30 -11.38 -5.34
N PRO A 81 -1.99 -10.23 -5.47
CA PRO A 81 -1.64 -9.19 -6.43
C PRO A 81 -0.47 -8.28 -5.99
N TYR A 82 0.09 -8.47 -4.79
CA TYR A 82 1.07 -7.55 -4.20
C TYR A 82 2.47 -8.13 -4.08
N THR A 83 2.58 -9.48 -4.12
CA THR A 83 3.88 -10.18 -4.14
C THR A 83 4.49 -10.07 -5.52
N GLU A 84 5.62 -9.35 -5.63
CA GLU A 84 6.24 -8.98 -6.90
C GLU A 84 7.74 -9.18 -6.86
N TYR A 85 8.31 -9.67 -7.97
CA TYR A 85 9.74 -9.75 -8.21
C TYR A 85 10.23 -8.57 -9.03
N TYR A 86 11.30 -7.96 -8.57
CA TYR A 86 12.00 -6.87 -9.23
C TYR A 86 13.42 -7.32 -9.59
N PRO A 87 13.76 -7.49 -10.87
CA PRO A 87 15.14 -7.69 -11.30
C PRO A 87 15.96 -6.43 -11.01
N GLU A 88 17.30 -6.54 -10.98
CA GLU A 88 18.22 -5.45 -10.66
C GLU A 88 17.85 -4.11 -11.33
N LYS A 89 17.55 -4.17 -12.62
CA LYS A 89 17.16 -2.98 -13.43
C LYS A 89 15.93 -2.25 -12.87
N GLU A 90 15.03 -2.96 -12.17
CA GLU A 90 13.78 -2.41 -11.63
C GLU A 90 13.84 -2.06 -10.13
N VAL A 91 14.85 -2.54 -9.39
CA VAL A 91 14.99 -2.30 -7.94
C VAL A 91 15.08 -0.80 -7.63
N LYS A 92 15.80 -0.02 -8.45
CA LYS A 92 15.89 1.44 -8.32
C LYS A 92 14.51 2.11 -8.42
N ARG A 93 13.66 1.61 -9.31
CA ARG A 93 12.26 2.08 -9.48
C ARG A 93 11.42 1.76 -8.23
N LEU A 94 11.57 0.57 -7.66
CA LEU A 94 10.89 0.19 -6.42
C LEU A 94 11.29 1.10 -5.26
N LYS A 95 12.59 1.36 -5.05
CA LYS A 95 13.10 2.26 -4.01
C LYS A 95 12.52 3.67 -4.16
N ASN A 96 12.48 4.18 -5.37
CA ASN A 96 11.90 5.50 -5.66
C ASN A 96 10.40 5.55 -5.35
N MET A 97 9.66 4.49 -5.66
CA MET A 97 8.24 4.40 -5.33
C MET A 97 7.99 4.41 -3.81
N LEU A 98 8.81 3.68 -3.05
CA LEU A 98 8.68 3.59 -1.58
C LEU A 98 9.04 4.90 -0.88
N THR A 99 9.99 5.67 -1.43
CA THR A 99 10.44 6.95 -0.86
C THR A 99 9.67 8.17 -1.36
N GLY A 100 8.70 7.98 -2.28
CA GLY A 100 7.98 9.09 -2.92
C GLY A 100 8.87 9.95 -3.82
N LYS A 101 10.05 9.47 -4.21
CA LYS A 101 11.01 10.16 -5.07
C LYS A 101 11.00 9.56 -6.47
N TYR A 102 11.03 10.38 -7.47
CA TYR A 102 11.26 9.95 -8.86
C TYR A 102 12.10 10.98 -9.60
N VAL A 103 12.72 10.58 -10.70
CA VAL A 103 13.46 11.52 -11.54
C VAL A 103 12.63 11.85 -12.77
N GLY A 104 12.37 13.13 -12.96
CA GLY A 104 11.53 13.61 -14.07
C GLY A 104 11.36 15.12 -14.09
N ILE A 105 10.21 15.58 -14.56
CA ILE A 105 9.91 17.01 -14.71
C ILE A 105 9.14 17.64 -13.55
N GLY A 106 8.48 16.85 -12.70
CA GLY A 106 7.68 17.36 -11.59
C GLY A 106 6.36 17.97 -12.02
N ALA A 107 5.53 17.19 -12.72
CA ALA A 107 4.17 17.58 -13.07
C ALA A 107 3.22 16.39 -13.02
N VAL A 108 1.97 16.65 -12.65
CA VAL A 108 0.85 15.73 -12.89
C VAL A 108 0.47 15.81 -14.35
N ILE A 109 0.30 14.66 -14.98
CA ILE A 109 -0.19 14.55 -16.37
C ILE A 109 -1.49 13.76 -16.41
N ARG A 110 -2.38 14.08 -17.33
CA ARG A 110 -3.68 13.46 -17.47
C ARG A 110 -4.02 13.17 -18.92
N GLN A 111 -4.69 12.03 -19.15
CA GLN A 111 -5.26 11.74 -20.48
C GLN A 111 -6.47 12.65 -20.74
N ASN A 112 -6.44 13.39 -21.82
CA ASN A 112 -7.62 14.07 -22.34
C ASN A 112 -8.27 13.18 -23.41
N MET A 113 -9.32 12.48 -23.04
CA MET A 113 -9.99 11.51 -23.89
C MET A 113 -10.59 12.16 -25.17
N LYS A 114 -11.06 13.41 -25.08
CA LYS A 114 -11.63 14.12 -26.23
C LYS A 114 -10.59 14.49 -27.27
N LEU A 115 -9.36 14.72 -26.86
CA LEU A 115 -8.26 15.12 -27.73
C LEU A 115 -7.35 13.93 -28.13
N GLY A 116 -7.53 12.74 -27.53
CA GLY A 116 -6.59 11.62 -27.70
C GLY A 116 -5.16 11.97 -27.25
N ARG A 117 -4.98 12.90 -26.32
CA ARG A 117 -3.69 13.49 -25.95
C ARG A 117 -3.49 13.52 -24.45
N VAL A 118 -2.23 13.47 -24.05
CA VAL A 118 -1.84 13.73 -22.65
C VAL A 118 -1.60 15.23 -22.47
N VAL A 119 -2.11 15.77 -21.38
CA VAL A 119 -2.00 17.18 -21.01
C VAL A 119 -1.32 17.32 -19.64
N ILE A 120 -0.65 18.45 -19.42
CA ILE A 120 -0.20 18.87 -18.10
C ILE A 120 -1.43 19.23 -17.29
N ASP A 121 -1.63 18.54 -16.15
CA ASP A 121 -2.73 18.87 -15.23
C ASP A 121 -2.27 19.83 -14.14
N GLU A 122 -1.06 19.59 -13.59
CA GLU A 122 -0.47 20.46 -12.56
C GLU A 122 1.05 20.35 -12.56
N PRO A 123 1.82 21.42 -12.88
CA PRO A 123 3.25 21.47 -12.58
C PRO A 123 3.48 21.76 -11.11
N TYR A 124 4.34 20.98 -10.44
CA TYR A 124 4.67 21.23 -9.03
C TYR A 124 5.55 22.49 -8.89
N GLU A 125 5.27 23.28 -7.86
CA GLU A 125 6.07 24.46 -7.54
C GLU A 125 7.55 24.09 -7.35
N GLY A 126 8.48 24.92 -7.87
CA GLY A 126 9.93 24.67 -7.81
C GLY A 126 10.42 23.47 -8.64
N SER A 127 9.56 22.86 -9.46
CA SER A 127 9.94 21.75 -10.33
C SER A 127 10.48 22.20 -11.69
N PRO A 128 11.23 21.34 -12.41
CA PRO A 128 11.66 21.64 -13.78
C PRO A 128 10.51 22.02 -14.72
N ALA A 129 9.33 21.44 -14.51
CA ALA A 129 8.13 21.76 -15.31
C ALA A 129 7.66 23.20 -15.06
N ALA A 130 7.61 23.63 -13.79
CA ALA A 130 7.22 24.99 -13.42
C ALA A 130 8.27 26.01 -13.88
N GLU A 131 9.57 25.72 -13.68
CA GLU A 131 10.68 26.58 -14.13
C GLU A 131 10.73 26.75 -15.64
N ALA A 132 10.38 25.70 -16.41
CA ALA A 132 10.22 25.78 -17.86
C ALA A 132 8.97 26.55 -18.32
N GLY A 133 8.11 26.96 -17.38
CA GLY A 133 6.88 27.72 -17.66
C GLY A 133 5.73 26.87 -18.19
N LEU A 134 5.73 25.56 -17.95
CA LEU A 134 4.56 24.70 -18.22
C LEU A 134 3.36 25.15 -17.38
N LYS A 135 2.18 25.05 -17.97
CA LYS A 135 0.92 25.45 -17.32
C LYS A 135 -0.13 24.34 -17.42
N LYS A 136 -1.06 24.35 -16.52
CA LYS A 136 -2.27 23.51 -16.59
C LYS A 136 -2.95 23.65 -17.95
N GLY A 137 -3.25 22.52 -18.57
CA GLY A 137 -3.89 22.44 -19.88
C GLY A 137 -2.93 22.41 -21.08
N ASP A 138 -1.62 22.57 -20.88
CA ASP A 138 -0.63 22.43 -21.97
C ASP A 138 -0.69 20.99 -22.54
N ILE A 139 -0.88 20.87 -23.86
CA ILE A 139 -1.01 19.61 -24.57
C ILE A 139 0.39 19.15 -25.00
N ILE A 140 0.80 17.95 -24.60
CA ILE A 140 2.09 17.37 -24.98
C ILE A 140 2.01 16.87 -26.41
N LEU A 141 2.86 17.40 -27.30
CA LEU A 141 2.92 17.04 -28.74
C LEU A 141 4.03 16.06 -29.04
N SER A 142 5.26 16.34 -28.58
CA SER A 142 6.41 15.45 -28.73
C SER A 142 7.42 15.62 -27.60
N ILE A 143 8.19 14.56 -27.37
CA ILE A 143 9.34 14.53 -26.45
C ILE A 143 10.54 14.09 -27.26
N ASN A 144 11.54 14.99 -27.44
CA ASN A 144 12.53 14.90 -28.49
C ASN A 144 11.83 14.65 -29.82
N ASP A 145 12.27 13.64 -30.61
CA ASP A 145 11.71 13.28 -31.92
C ASP A 145 10.49 12.35 -31.81
N THR A 146 10.11 11.92 -30.59
CA THR A 146 8.99 10.98 -30.41
C THR A 146 7.67 11.74 -30.32
N VAL A 147 6.77 11.50 -31.26
CA VAL A 147 5.41 12.06 -31.26
C VAL A 147 4.54 11.38 -30.20
N MET A 148 3.80 12.18 -29.43
CA MET A 148 2.95 11.71 -28.31
C MET A 148 1.46 11.64 -28.67
N THR A 149 1.12 11.63 -29.99
CA THR A 149 -0.26 11.44 -30.46
C THR A 149 -0.73 10.03 -30.10
N ASP A 150 -1.96 9.89 -29.62
CA ASP A 150 -2.60 8.62 -29.26
C ASP A 150 -1.80 7.73 -28.30
N LYS A 151 -0.87 8.34 -27.58
CA LYS A 151 -0.11 7.68 -26.51
C LYS A 151 -0.84 7.87 -25.17
N ASN A 152 -0.84 6.82 -24.35
CA ASN A 152 -1.39 6.87 -23.00
C ASN A 152 -0.44 7.57 -22.00
N THR A 153 -0.94 7.89 -20.82
CA THR A 153 -0.17 8.55 -19.76
C THR A 153 1.04 7.75 -19.32
N ALA A 154 1.00 6.41 -19.34
CA ALA A 154 2.12 5.56 -18.95
C ALA A 154 3.29 5.70 -19.95
N PHE A 155 3.00 5.68 -21.24
CA PHE A 155 3.99 5.89 -22.29
C PHE A 155 4.61 7.29 -22.21
N VAL A 156 3.80 8.33 -22.12
CA VAL A 156 4.29 9.71 -22.00
C VAL A 156 5.11 9.90 -20.73
N SER A 157 4.64 9.36 -19.59
CA SER A 157 5.36 9.41 -18.32
C SER A 157 6.74 8.75 -18.39
N SER A 158 6.87 7.61 -19.09
CA SER A 158 8.17 6.93 -19.24
C SER A 158 9.19 7.79 -20.00
N HIS A 159 8.74 8.61 -20.94
CA HIS A 159 9.61 9.53 -21.71
C HIS A 159 9.93 10.84 -20.96
N LEU A 160 9.04 11.29 -20.08
CA LEU A 160 9.28 12.44 -19.19
C LEU A 160 10.24 12.10 -18.05
N ARG A 161 10.32 10.84 -17.64
CA ARG A 161 11.25 10.31 -16.65
C ARG A 161 12.59 9.95 -17.30
N GLY A 162 13.62 9.75 -16.50
CA GLY A 162 14.95 9.35 -16.96
C GLY A 162 16.00 9.58 -15.88
N ASP A 163 17.29 9.60 -16.24
CA ASP A 163 18.36 9.84 -15.30
C ASP A 163 18.44 11.33 -14.89
N PRO A 164 18.83 11.63 -13.63
CA PRO A 164 18.96 13.00 -13.17
C PRO A 164 20.01 13.73 -13.97
N GLY A 165 19.77 15.02 -14.29
CA GLY A 165 20.65 15.87 -15.09
C GLY A 165 20.50 15.67 -16.59
N THR A 166 19.79 14.66 -17.07
CA THR A 166 19.53 14.51 -18.52
C THR A 166 18.50 15.54 -19.00
N THR A 167 18.73 16.06 -20.22
CA THR A 167 17.90 17.11 -20.81
C THR A 167 17.22 16.60 -22.06
N PHE A 168 15.99 17.04 -22.31
CA PHE A 168 15.21 16.73 -23.50
C PHE A 168 14.44 17.96 -23.98
N LEU A 169 13.96 17.91 -25.23
CA LEU A 169 13.10 18.90 -25.83
C LEU A 169 11.64 18.48 -25.68
N LEU A 170 10.83 19.32 -25.06
CA LEU A 170 9.38 19.12 -24.94
C LEU A 170 8.65 20.11 -25.85
N LYS A 171 7.88 19.60 -26.81
CA LYS A 171 6.99 20.40 -27.66
C LYS A 171 5.57 20.31 -27.12
N ILE A 172 4.96 21.47 -26.88
CA ILE A 172 3.59 21.56 -26.36
C ILE A 172 2.76 22.51 -27.21
N LYS A 173 1.43 22.35 -27.17
CA LYS A 173 0.46 23.36 -27.62
C LYS A 173 -0.28 23.91 -26.40
N ARG A 174 -0.27 25.23 -26.25
CA ARG A 174 -1.00 25.93 -25.18
C ARG A 174 -2.35 26.40 -25.68
N PRO A 175 -3.46 25.76 -25.27
CA PRO A 175 -4.80 26.11 -25.77
C PRO A 175 -5.21 27.55 -25.46
N SER A 176 -4.83 28.10 -24.29
CA SER A 176 -5.16 29.46 -23.90
C SER A 176 -4.62 30.56 -24.81
N THR A 177 -3.54 30.27 -25.56
CA THR A 177 -2.91 31.22 -26.51
C THR A 177 -2.88 30.72 -27.95
N GLY A 178 -3.29 29.47 -28.20
CA GLY A 178 -3.17 28.78 -29.48
C GLY A 178 -1.73 28.46 -29.90
N LYS A 179 -0.72 28.92 -29.15
CA LYS A 179 0.70 28.82 -29.55
C LYS A 179 1.24 27.41 -29.33
N THR A 180 2.09 27.00 -30.30
CA THR A 180 2.97 25.82 -30.12
C THR A 180 4.33 26.35 -29.67
N MET A 181 4.87 25.70 -28.61
CA MET A 181 6.13 26.10 -28.00
C MET A 181 7.02 24.88 -27.83
N GLN A 182 8.33 25.09 -27.89
CA GLN A 182 9.33 24.08 -27.60
C GLN A 182 10.21 24.57 -26.45
N MET A 183 10.43 23.73 -25.46
CA MET A 183 11.23 24.08 -24.30
C MET A 183 12.19 22.94 -23.96
N ARG A 184 13.35 23.32 -23.47
CA ARG A 184 14.37 22.40 -22.96
C ARG A 184 14.12 22.16 -21.47
N ILE A 185 13.99 20.91 -21.06
CA ILE A 185 13.74 20.56 -19.65
C ILE A 185 14.82 19.60 -19.18
N THR A 186 15.43 19.91 -18.03
CA THR A 186 16.42 19.04 -17.39
C THR A 186 15.73 18.25 -16.28
N ARG A 187 15.84 16.91 -16.33
CA ARG A 187 15.26 16.03 -15.30
C ARG A 187 15.97 16.20 -13.96
N ARG A 188 15.20 16.29 -12.91
CA ARG A 188 15.71 16.31 -11.53
C ARG A 188 15.00 15.26 -10.66
N ALA A 189 15.61 14.96 -9.51
CA ALA A 189 14.91 14.22 -8.47
C ALA A 189 13.76 15.07 -7.93
N ILE A 190 12.54 14.55 -8.04
CA ILE A 190 11.31 15.18 -7.57
C ILE A 190 10.86 14.44 -6.32
N THR A 191 10.59 15.17 -5.25
CA THR A 191 9.89 14.64 -4.08
C THR A 191 8.43 15.01 -4.24
N LEU A 192 7.55 14.00 -4.25
CA LEU A 192 6.12 14.23 -4.30
C LEU A 192 5.66 14.88 -2.99
N PRO A 193 4.88 15.97 -3.03
CA PRO A 193 4.33 16.56 -1.82
C PRO A 193 3.32 15.57 -1.20
N TYR A 194 3.67 15.01 -0.06
CA TYR A 194 2.77 14.10 0.67
C TYR A 194 1.68 14.86 1.44
N LEU A 195 1.92 16.13 1.79
CA LEU A 195 0.97 17.05 2.40
C LEU A 195 0.84 18.29 1.50
N PRO A 196 0.05 18.20 0.39
CA PRO A 196 -0.02 19.26 -0.60
C PRO A 196 -0.76 20.51 -0.11
N TYR A 197 -1.66 20.34 0.86
CA TYR A 197 -2.47 21.46 1.34
C TYR A 197 -2.95 21.25 2.78
N TYR A 198 -2.94 22.32 3.56
CA TYR A 198 -3.72 22.46 4.79
C TYR A 198 -4.19 23.92 4.95
N GLY A 199 -5.32 24.11 5.59
CA GLY A 199 -5.86 25.45 5.79
C GLY A 199 -7.04 25.49 6.76
N LEU A 200 -7.30 26.68 7.30
CA LEU A 200 -8.46 26.96 8.13
C LEU A 200 -9.55 27.57 7.25
N ARG A 201 -10.73 26.96 7.26
CA ARG A 201 -11.92 27.47 6.56
C ARG A 201 -12.59 28.61 7.36
N PRO A 202 -13.42 29.46 6.72
CA PRO A 202 -14.12 30.55 7.40
C PRO A 202 -15.00 30.09 8.58
N ASP A 203 -15.50 28.84 8.54
CA ASP A 203 -16.33 28.23 9.59
C ASP A 203 -15.50 27.67 10.75
N SER A 204 -14.22 27.98 10.83
CA SER A 204 -13.26 27.47 11.82
C SER A 204 -13.01 25.97 11.74
N ILE A 205 -13.30 25.34 10.59
CA ILE A 205 -12.95 23.94 10.34
C ILE A 205 -11.58 23.89 9.68
N GLY A 206 -10.63 23.18 10.33
CA GLY A 206 -9.33 22.87 9.74
C GLY A 206 -9.47 21.79 8.68
N TYR A 207 -8.69 21.90 7.64
CA TYR A 207 -8.59 20.89 6.58
C TYR A 207 -7.13 20.53 6.37
N ILE A 208 -6.82 19.23 6.36
CA ILE A 208 -5.49 18.68 6.07
C ILE A 208 -5.65 17.60 5.02
N ASN A 209 -4.96 17.74 3.88
CA ASN A 209 -4.91 16.72 2.84
C ASN A 209 -3.56 15.99 2.90
N LEU A 210 -3.60 14.67 3.07
CA LEU A 210 -2.41 13.81 3.08
C LEU A 210 -2.48 12.81 1.93
N ASN A 211 -1.55 12.91 0.97
CA ASN A 211 -1.54 12.08 -0.25
C ASN A 211 -0.71 10.79 -0.10
N SER A 212 0.18 10.70 0.88
CA SER A 212 1.02 9.51 1.09
C SER A 212 1.61 9.49 2.50
N PHE A 213 1.79 8.30 3.06
CA PHE A 213 2.47 8.07 4.33
C PHE A 213 3.97 7.81 4.10
N THR A 214 4.68 8.80 3.55
CA THR A 214 6.14 8.76 3.43
C THR A 214 6.82 9.11 4.75
N ASP A 215 8.10 8.74 4.90
CA ASP A 215 8.86 9.00 6.11
C ASP A 215 8.88 10.50 6.47
N GLY A 216 8.52 10.78 7.71
CA GLY A 216 8.46 12.13 8.26
C GLY A 216 7.13 12.86 8.07
N CYS A 217 6.17 12.31 7.32
CA CYS A 217 4.88 12.98 7.08
C CYS A 217 4.11 13.27 8.38
N SER A 218 4.26 12.43 9.41
CA SER A 218 3.65 12.66 10.71
C SER A 218 4.10 13.95 11.39
N LYS A 219 5.36 14.37 11.17
CA LYS A 219 5.88 15.64 11.70
C LYS A 219 5.19 16.84 11.05
N ASP A 220 4.97 16.78 9.75
CA ASP A 220 4.33 17.87 9.02
C ASP A 220 2.82 17.91 9.26
N VAL A 221 2.14 16.75 9.36
CA VAL A 221 0.75 16.68 9.81
C VAL A 221 0.62 17.26 11.23
N ARG A 222 1.54 16.94 12.13
CA ARG A 222 1.57 17.50 13.49
C ARG A 222 1.73 19.03 13.46
N ARG A 223 2.64 19.55 12.66
CA ARG A 223 2.86 21.00 12.50
C ARG A 223 1.63 21.69 11.97
N ALA A 224 1.02 21.14 10.91
CA ALA A 224 -0.20 21.68 10.32
C ALA A 224 -1.37 21.68 11.34
N PHE A 225 -1.54 20.58 12.10
CA PHE A 225 -2.58 20.49 13.13
C PHE A 225 -2.37 21.54 14.24
N ILE A 226 -1.15 21.71 14.72
CA ILE A 226 -0.84 22.72 15.77
C ILE A 226 -1.06 24.14 15.25
N ASP A 227 -0.62 24.44 14.02
CA ASP A 227 -0.86 25.75 13.40
C ASP A 227 -2.36 26.08 13.30
N LEU A 228 -3.15 25.12 12.77
CA LEU A 228 -4.60 25.29 12.67
C LEU A 228 -5.26 25.47 14.03
N LYS A 229 -4.79 24.75 15.06
CA LYS A 229 -5.30 24.88 16.44
C LYS A 229 -5.01 26.27 17.01
N HIS A 230 -3.81 26.81 16.81
CA HIS A 230 -3.45 28.17 17.22
C HIS A 230 -4.29 29.23 16.48
N ARG A 231 -4.71 28.95 15.25
CA ARG A 231 -5.59 29.83 14.46
C ARG A 231 -7.08 29.70 14.81
N GLY A 232 -7.41 28.94 15.87
CA GLY A 232 -8.78 28.82 16.38
C GLY A 232 -9.63 27.74 15.74
N MET A 233 -9.00 26.66 15.19
CA MET A 233 -9.70 25.51 14.65
C MET A 233 -10.59 24.84 15.72
N LYS A 234 -11.85 24.55 15.35
CA LYS A 234 -12.87 23.90 16.21
C LYS A 234 -13.18 22.46 15.80
N GLY A 235 -12.78 22.03 14.64
CA GLY A 235 -12.93 20.66 14.12
C GLY A 235 -11.98 20.43 12.95
N LEU A 236 -11.63 19.19 12.67
CA LEU A 236 -10.67 18.79 11.64
C LEU A 236 -11.34 17.90 10.58
N VAL A 237 -11.16 18.24 9.32
CA VAL A 237 -11.34 17.34 8.17
C VAL A 237 -9.97 16.84 7.75
N PHE A 238 -9.74 15.53 7.91
CA PHE A 238 -8.51 14.86 7.50
C PHE A 238 -8.77 14.05 6.23
N ASP A 239 -8.27 14.55 5.09
CA ASP A 239 -8.57 13.98 3.78
C ASP A 239 -7.50 12.97 3.36
N LEU A 240 -7.92 11.71 3.24
CA LEU A 240 -7.13 10.57 2.78
C LEU A 240 -7.63 10.01 1.44
N ARG A 241 -8.49 10.72 0.73
CA ARG A 241 -8.95 10.30 -0.60
C ARG A 241 -7.79 10.26 -1.58
N GLY A 242 -7.69 9.19 -2.38
CA GLY A 242 -6.58 8.97 -3.31
C GLY A 242 -5.27 8.56 -2.64
N ASN A 243 -5.21 8.43 -1.33
CA ASN A 243 -3.99 8.05 -0.61
C ASN A 243 -3.82 6.52 -0.54
N GLY A 244 -2.92 5.97 -1.35
CA GLY A 244 -2.60 4.55 -1.40
C GLY A 244 -1.86 3.98 -0.18
N GLY A 245 -1.59 4.78 0.86
CA GLY A 245 -0.91 4.36 2.07
C GLY A 245 0.58 4.71 2.12
N GLY A 246 1.38 3.81 2.67
CA GLY A 246 2.81 3.96 2.89
C GLY A 246 3.25 3.35 4.23
N SER A 247 4.03 4.09 5.01
CA SER A 247 4.61 3.63 6.28
C SER A 247 3.57 3.42 7.37
N VAL A 248 3.48 2.20 7.90
CA VAL A 248 2.65 1.86 9.05
C VAL A 248 3.05 2.67 10.28
N SER A 249 4.36 2.89 10.49
CA SER A 249 4.84 3.66 11.64
C SER A 249 4.40 5.12 11.59
N GLU A 250 4.33 5.72 10.41
CA GLU A 250 3.84 7.09 10.24
C GLU A 250 2.32 7.17 10.51
N ALA A 251 1.54 6.17 10.05
CA ALA A 251 0.12 6.08 10.38
C ALA A 251 -0.12 6.00 11.89
N VAL A 252 0.65 5.15 12.59
CA VAL A 252 0.56 5.03 14.06
C VAL A 252 0.89 6.36 14.75
N LYS A 253 1.95 7.07 14.33
CA LYS A 253 2.31 8.38 14.87
C LYS A 253 1.23 9.43 14.64
N ILE A 254 0.56 9.42 13.48
CA ILE A 254 -0.54 10.35 13.18
C ILE A 254 -1.74 10.05 14.09
N VAL A 255 -2.17 8.80 14.19
CA VAL A 255 -3.28 8.44 15.08
C VAL A 255 -2.95 8.73 16.53
N ASN A 256 -1.68 8.54 16.95
CA ASN A 256 -1.23 8.85 18.33
C ASN A 256 -1.37 10.36 18.70
N MET A 257 -1.51 11.25 17.73
CA MET A 257 -1.82 12.66 18.04
C MET A 257 -3.20 12.82 18.68
N PHE A 258 -4.11 11.88 18.46
CA PHE A 258 -5.53 11.97 18.75
C PHE A 258 -6.06 10.90 19.72
N VAL A 259 -5.26 9.90 20.06
CA VAL A 259 -5.64 8.81 20.96
C VAL A 259 -4.62 8.65 22.10
N PRO A 260 -5.03 8.14 23.26
CA PRO A 260 -4.13 7.95 24.40
C PRO A 260 -2.92 7.08 24.05
N LYS A 261 -1.89 7.19 24.87
CA LYS A 261 -0.73 6.31 24.87
C LYS A 261 -1.11 4.86 25.17
N ASP A 262 -0.26 3.91 24.74
CA ASP A 262 -0.36 2.46 24.98
C ASP A 262 -1.56 1.76 24.31
N ILE A 263 -2.21 2.40 23.35
CA ILE A 263 -3.25 1.77 22.52
C ILE A 263 -2.59 0.95 21.41
N THR A 264 -2.91 -0.34 21.30
CA THR A 264 -2.52 -1.17 20.17
C THR A 264 -3.38 -0.81 18.96
N LEU A 265 -2.77 -0.14 17.97
CA LEU A 265 -3.45 0.33 16.76
C LEU A 265 -3.43 -0.71 15.64
N VAL A 266 -2.35 -1.48 15.53
CA VAL A 266 -2.18 -2.48 14.48
C VAL A 266 -1.49 -3.71 15.04
N ARG A 267 -2.00 -4.88 14.66
CA ARG A 267 -1.34 -6.16 14.88
C ARG A 267 -1.01 -6.77 13.53
N THR A 268 0.23 -7.17 13.32
CA THR A 268 0.61 -7.96 12.13
C THR A 268 0.74 -9.41 12.51
N ARG A 269 0.15 -10.30 11.72
CA ARG A 269 0.16 -11.75 11.96
C ARG A 269 0.43 -12.49 10.66
N GLY A 270 1.40 -13.39 10.69
CA GLY A 270 1.80 -14.20 9.55
C GLY A 270 2.25 -15.61 9.93
N LYS A 271 2.68 -16.39 8.97
CA LYS A 271 3.17 -17.77 9.15
C LYS A 271 4.37 -17.81 10.10
N MET A 272 5.33 -16.89 9.95
CA MET A 272 6.50 -16.80 10.81
C MET A 272 6.18 -15.95 12.05
N LYS A 273 5.94 -16.58 13.19
CA LYS A 273 5.58 -15.89 14.45
C LYS A 273 6.59 -14.80 14.86
N ARG A 274 7.89 -14.96 14.57
CA ARG A 274 8.94 -13.97 14.86
C ARG A 274 8.78 -12.66 14.08
N MET A 275 8.02 -12.65 12.98
CA MET A 275 7.71 -11.46 12.18
C MET A 275 6.41 -10.78 12.61
N ASN A 276 5.69 -11.35 13.58
CA ASN A 276 4.50 -10.73 14.13
C ASN A 276 4.89 -9.52 14.96
N SER A 277 4.13 -8.44 14.84
CA SER A 277 4.38 -7.19 15.56
C SER A 277 3.08 -6.56 16.00
N ASP A 278 3.15 -5.86 17.13
CA ASP A 278 2.08 -5.03 17.66
C ASP A 278 2.55 -3.58 17.69
N TYR A 279 1.91 -2.75 16.88
CA TYR A 279 2.21 -1.32 16.81
C TYR A 279 1.30 -0.58 17.78
N LYS A 280 1.90 0.10 18.76
CA LYS A 280 1.20 0.85 19.79
C LYS A 280 1.49 2.34 19.69
N THR A 281 0.56 3.13 20.18
CA THR A 281 0.80 4.54 20.45
C THR A 281 1.79 4.67 21.62
N THR A 282 2.76 5.60 21.51
CA THR A 282 3.91 5.65 22.43
C THR A 282 4.08 6.97 23.16
N VAL A 283 3.39 8.02 22.73
CA VAL A 283 3.49 9.37 23.32
C VAL A 283 2.10 9.87 23.74
N GLU A 284 2.08 10.88 24.61
CA GLU A 284 0.84 11.56 24.97
C GLU A 284 0.22 12.26 23.75
N PRO A 285 -1.12 12.21 23.62
CA PRO A 285 -1.82 12.83 22.49
C PRO A 285 -1.75 14.35 22.54
N ILE A 286 -1.90 14.98 21.37
CA ILE A 286 -2.03 16.44 21.30
C ILE A 286 -3.46 16.87 21.62
N ASP A 287 -4.44 16.09 21.19
CA ASP A 287 -5.85 16.41 21.38
C ASP A 287 -6.71 15.15 21.27
N THR A 288 -7.45 14.84 22.30
CA THR A 288 -8.36 13.67 22.35
C THR A 288 -9.83 14.04 22.18
N VAL A 289 -10.16 15.34 22.12
CA VAL A 289 -11.55 15.83 22.18
C VAL A 289 -12.02 16.52 20.92
N MET A 290 -11.12 17.15 20.15
CA MET A 290 -11.49 17.87 18.94
C MET A 290 -12.26 16.96 17.96
N PRO A 291 -13.43 17.40 17.43
CA PRO A 291 -14.16 16.64 16.42
C PRO A 291 -13.30 16.41 15.16
N ILE A 292 -13.26 15.15 14.67
CA ILE A 292 -12.49 14.78 13.48
C ILE A 292 -13.39 14.00 12.52
N VAL A 293 -13.35 14.41 11.26
CA VAL A 293 -13.90 13.67 10.13
C VAL A 293 -12.74 13.20 9.24
N VAL A 294 -12.68 11.91 8.94
CA VAL A 294 -11.71 11.35 8.00
C VAL A 294 -12.41 11.07 6.68
N MET A 295 -11.97 11.74 5.61
CA MET A 295 -12.51 11.53 4.26
C MET A 295 -11.76 10.42 3.55
N VAL A 296 -12.51 9.49 2.94
CA VAL A 296 -11.97 8.31 2.26
C VAL A 296 -12.68 8.03 0.94
N ASN A 297 -12.01 7.29 0.04
CA ASN A 297 -12.60 6.77 -1.19
C ASN A 297 -12.02 5.40 -1.58
N GLY A 298 -12.42 4.84 -2.72
CA GLY A 298 -11.96 3.54 -3.20
C GLY A 298 -10.45 3.44 -3.48
N GLU A 299 -9.73 4.54 -3.54
CA GLU A 299 -8.28 4.59 -3.70
C GLU A 299 -7.54 4.72 -2.35
N THR A 300 -8.27 4.97 -1.26
CA THR A 300 -7.72 4.98 0.11
C THR A 300 -7.31 3.57 0.50
N ALA A 301 -6.02 3.30 0.72
CA ALA A 301 -5.49 1.95 0.91
C ALA A 301 -4.43 1.85 2.02
N SER A 302 -4.23 0.65 2.58
CA SER A 302 -3.11 0.27 3.46
C SER A 302 -2.97 1.17 4.70
N ALA A 303 -1.88 1.94 4.88
CA ALA A 303 -1.67 2.85 6.01
C ALA A 303 -2.81 3.87 6.19
N SER A 304 -3.45 4.30 5.09
CA SER A 304 -4.64 5.16 5.13
C SER A 304 -5.84 4.44 5.74
N GLU A 305 -5.98 3.14 5.46
CA GLU A 305 -7.04 2.31 6.05
C GLU A 305 -6.75 1.99 7.52
N ILE A 306 -5.48 1.83 7.90
CA ILE A 306 -5.05 1.74 9.31
C ILE A 306 -5.45 3.01 10.06
N THR A 307 -5.22 4.17 9.46
CA THR A 307 -5.55 5.47 10.06
C THR A 307 -7.05 5.66 10.18
N SER A 308 -7.80 5.56 9.07
CA SER A 308 -9.25 5.76 9.06
C SER A 308 -9.99 4.70 9.88
N GLY A 309 -9.67 3.42 9.66
CA GLY A 309 -10.29 2.30 10.39
C GLY A 309 -9.87 2.25 11.86
N GLY A 310 -8.62 2.60 12.18
CA GLY A 310 -8.16 2.70 13.55
C GLY A 310 -8.89 3.78 14.34
N MET A 311 -9.07 4.96 13.74
CA MET A 311 -9.83 6.04 14.35
C MET A 311 -11.33 5.71 14.44
N GLN A 312 -11.90 4.99 13.47
CA GLN A 312 -13.26 4.48 13.50
C GLN A 312 -13.46 3.47 14.63
N ASP A 313 -12.59 2.46 14.74
CA ASP A 313 -12.68 1.41 15.77
C ASP A 313 -12.51 1.94 17.19
N LEU A 314 -11.76 3.02 17.37
CA LEU A 314 -11.57 3.69 18.65
C LEU A 314 -12.63 4.76 18.92
N ASP A 315 -13.62 4.91 18.05
CA ASP A 315 -14.67 5.97 18.11
C ASP A 315 -14.07 7.38 18.24
N ARG A 316 -12.89 7.59 17.62
CA ARG A 316 -12.19 8.87 17.68
C ARG A 316 -12.54 9.80 16.54
N ALA A 317 -12.98 9.29 15.42
CA ALA A 317 -13.40 10.06 14.27
C ALA A 317 -14.60 9.45 13.58
N VAL A 318 -15.32 10.26 12.81
CA VAL A 318 -16.32 9.83 11.84
C VAL A 318 -15.63 9.64 10.49
N VAL A 319 -15.83 8.49 9.85
CA VAL A 319 -15.33 8.21 8.51
C VAL A 319 -16.40 8.55 7.48
N LEU A 320 -16.06 9.40 6.52
CA LEU A 320 -16.97 9.95 5.50
C LEU A 320 -16.46 9.62 4.09
N GLY A 321 -17.34 9.22 3.18
CA GLY A 321 -17.03 9.03 1.76
C GLY A 321 -17.51 7.70 1.19
N THR A 322 -16.69 7.02 0.41
CA THR A 322 -17.00 5.70 -0.14
C THR A 322 -16.09 4.62 0.47
N ARG A 323 -16.51 3.35 0.37
CA ARG A 323 -15.72 2.22 0.88
C ARG A 323 -14.28 2.26 0.36
N THR A 324 -13.32 1.96 1.23
CA THR A 324 -11.89 1.97 0.89
C THR A 324 -11.45 0.72 0.11
N TYR A 325 -10.20 0.70 -0.31
CA TYR A 325 -9.64 -0.31 -1.21
C TYR A 325 -9.65 -1.74 -0.64
N GLY A 326 -9.38 -1.93 0.64
CA GLY A 326 -9.28 -3.25 1.27
C GLY A 326 -7.91 -3.91 1.17
N LYS A 327 -6.82 -3.16 1.35
CA LYS A 327 -5.46 -3.70 1.41
C LYS A 327 -5.01 -3.93 2.84
N GLY A 328 -5.20 -5.15 3.32
CA GLY A 328 -4.82 -5.60 4.66
C GLY A 328 -3.64 -6.58 4.72
N LEU A 329 -2.85 -6.68 3.64
CA LEU A 329 -1.66 -7.51 3.54
C LEU A 329 -0.39 -6.68 3.75
N VAL A 330 0.57 -7.26 4.49
CA VAL A 330 1.88 -6.65 4.79
C VAL A 330 2.92 -7.22 3.85
N GLN A 331 3.61 -6.36 3.11
CA GLN A 331 4.75 -6.76 2.30
C GLN A 331 6.05 -6.31 2.94
N VAL A 332 7.07 -7.16 2.84
CA VAL A 332 8.46 -6.83 3.17
C VAL A 332 9.36 -7.05 1.96
N PRO A 333 10.37 -6.22 1.76
CA PRO A 333 11.40 -6.47 0.75
C PRO A 333 12.34 -7.58 1.24
N VAL A 334 12.65 -8.52 0.36
CA VAL A 334 13.63 -9.59 0.56
C VAL A 334 14.65 -9.47 -0.55
N ASP A 335 15.92 -9.28 -0.20
CA ASP A 335 16.99 -9.21 -1.18
C ASP A 335 17.26 -10.60 -1.78
N LEU A 336 17.45 -10.65 -3.07
CA LEU A 336 17.74 -11.85 -3.85
C LEU A 336 19.14 -11.76 -4.46
N PRO A 337 19.72 -12.90 -4.88
CA PRO A 337 20.95 -12.90 -5.68
C PRO A 337 20.82 -11.98 -6.92
N TYR A 338 21.97 -11.55 -7.43
CA TYR A 338 22.08 -10.67 -8.60
C TYR A 338 21.33 -9.33 -8.43
N ASN A 339 21.37 -8.76 -7.21
CA ASN A 339 20.78 -7.47 -6.87
C ASN A 339 19.25 -7.39 -7.11
N GLY A 340 18.59 -8.52 -7.32
CA GLY A 340 17.13 -8.59 -7.41
C GLY A 340 16.47 -8.38 -6.06
N GLN A 341 15.17 -8.06 -6.05
CA GLN A 341 14.39 -7.92 -4.83
C GLN A 341 13.01 -8.54 -4.99
N LEU A 342 12.57 -9.26 -3.96
CA LEU A 342 11.22 -9.79 -3.84
C LEU A 342 10.44 -8.97 -2.82
N LYS A 343 9.37 -8.32 -3.25
CA LYS A 343 8.38 -7.72 -2.37
C LYS A 343 7.40 -8.80 -1.97
N LEU A 344 7.58 -9.39 -0.79
CA LEU A 344 6.89 -10.60 -0.35
C LEU A 344 5.79 -10.28 0.67
N THR A 345 4.59 -10.78 0.45
CA THR A 345 3.52 -10.75 1.46
C THR A 345 3.83 -11.75 2.57
N THR A 346 4.02 -11.23 3.79
CA THR A 346 4.43 -12.01 4.95
C THR A 346 3.39 -12.10 6.05
N GLY A 347 2.35 -11.26 6.01
CA GLY A 347 1.31 -11.26 7.03
C GLY A 347 0.09 -10.45 6.65
N LYS A 348 -0.92 -10.54 7.51
CA LYS A 348 -2.11 -9.70 7.51
C LYS A 348 -2.04 -8.75 8.69
N TYR A 349 -2.66 -7.57 8.56
CA TYR A 349 -2.82 -6.69 9.69
C TYR A 349 -4.28 -6.57 10.16
N TYR A 350 -4.39 -6.38 11.46
CA TYR A 350 -5.63 -6.28 12.19
C TYR A 350 -5.65 -4.96 12.95
N ILE A 351 -6.72 -4.20 12.83
CA ILE A 351 -6.92 -2.90 13.45
C ILE A 351 -7.56 -3.05 14.85
N PRO A 352 -7.81 -1.99 15.63
CA PRO A 352 -8.14 -2.11 17.06
C PRO A 352 -9.30 -3.04 17.41
N SER A 353 -10.36 -3.10 16.61
CA SER A 353 -11.48 -4.05 16.79
C SER A 353 -11.08 -5.52 16.53
N ASN A 354 -9.84 -5.78 16.12
CA ASN A 354 -9.30 -7.07 15.72
C ASN A 354 -9.86 -7.60 14.38
N ARG A 355 -10.49 -6.74 13.56
CA ARG A 355 -10.90 -7.08 12.20
C ARG A 355 -9.74 -6.96 11.21
N CYS A 356 -9.72 -7.86 10.21
CA CYS A 356 -8.84 -7.77 9.06
C CYS A 356 -9.58 -7.08 7.92
N ILE A 357 -9.06 -5.96 7.45
CA ILE A 357 -9.70 -5.17 6.39
C ILE A 357 -9.43 -5.71 4.99
N GLN A 358 -8.56 -6.75 4.85
CA GLN A 358 -8.24 -7.33 3.56
C GLN A 358 -9.48 -7.82 2.83
N ALA A 359 -9.64 -7.36 1.61
CA ALA A 359 -10.73 -7.79 0.75
C ALA A 359 -10.70 -9.31 0.49
N ILE A 360 -11.84 -9.98 0.61
CA ILE A 360 -11.94 -11.45 0.59
C ILE A 360 -11.49 -12.01 -0.76
N ASN A 361 -11.89 -11.40 -1.87
CA ASN A 361 -11.65 -11.90 -3.23
C ASN A 361 -10.37 -11.38 -3.88
N TYR A 362 -9.39 -10.92 -3.12
CA TYR A 362 -8.18 -10.29 -3.66
C TYR A 362 -7.37 -11.16 -4.63
N ARG A 363 -7.46 -12.51 -4.53
CA ARG A 363 -6.75 -13.45 -5.44
C ARG A 363 -7.30 -13.44 -6.87
N HIS A 364 -8.57 -13.08 -7.04
CA HIS A 364 -9.26 -13.08 -8.33
C HIS A 364 -9.45 -11.67 -8.91
N ALA A 365 -9.06 -10.64 -8.15
CA ALA A 365 -9.23 -9.27 -8.58
C ALA A 365 -8.17 -8.90 -9.64
N ARG A 366 -8.59 -8.70 -10.88
CA ARG A 366 -7.76 -8.06 -11.91
C ARG A 366 -7.48 -6.61 -11.49
N GLY A 367 -6.26 -6.32 -11.06
CA GLY A 367 -5.84 -4.97 -10.66
C GLY A 367 -6.19 -4.57 -9.21
N GLY A 368 -6.57 -5.52 -8.33
CA GLY A 368 -6.79 -5.25 -6.90
C GLY A 368 -8.12 -4.60 -6.53
N TYR A 369 -8.96 -4.25 -7.50
CA TYR A 369 -10.32 -3.77 -7.24
C TYR A 369 -11.19 -4.90 -6.71
N THR A 370 -11.73 -4.71 -5.53
CA THR A 370 -12.72 -5.62 -4.96
C THR A 370 -14.10 -5.13 -5.35
N GLU A 371 -14.84 -6.00 -6.04
CA GLU A 371 -16.27 -5.84 -6.20
C GLU A 371 -16.95 -5.76 -4.81
N HIS A 372 -18.14 -5.20 -4.78
CA HIS A 372 -18.94 -5.13 -3.55
C HIS A 372 -19.05 -6.52 -2.90
N ILE A 373 -18.50 -6.64 -1.68
CA ILE A 373 -18.59 -7.87 -0.91
C ILE A 373 -19.89 -7.82 -0.10
N PRO A 374 -20.82 -8.76 -0.31
CA PRO A 374 -22.06 -8.84 0.48
C PRO A 374 -21.75 -8.95 1.98
N ASP A 375 -22.50 -8.27 2.81
CA ASP A 375 -22.34 -8.33 4.27
C ASP A 375 -22.45 -9.76 4.82
N SER A 376 -23.17 -10.66 4.13
CA SER A 376 -23.28 -12.09 4.48
C SER A 376 -21.96 -12.87 4.43
N LEU A 377 -20.96 -12.38 3.68
CA LEU A 377 -19.61 -12.98 3.57
C LEU A 377 -18.61 -12.37 4.55
N THR A 378 -19.00 -11.34 5.30
CA THR A 378 -18.16 -10.60 6.24
C THR A 378 -18.53 -10.95 7.67
N LYS A 379 -17.58 -10.75 8.61
CA LYS A 379 -17.81 -10.94 10.05
C LYS A 379 -18.05 -9.59 10.72
N GLU A 380 -18.92 -9.61 11.73
CA GLU A 380 -19.18 -8.45 12.58
C GLU A 380 -18.14 -8.33 13.68
N PHE A 381 -17.72 -7.09 13.90
CA PHE A 381 -16.87 -6.66 15.01
C PHE A 381 -17.50 -5.43 15.65
N ARG A 382 -16.94 -4.99 16.76
CA ARG A 382 -17.44 -3.81 17.48
C ARG A 382 -16.35 -2.79 17.69
N THR A 383 -16.68 -1.53 17.52
CA THR A 383 -15.84 -0.41 17.93
C THR A 383 -15.75 -0.36 19.46
N ARG A 384 -14.91 0.53 19.98
CA ARG A 384 -14.74 0.75 21.43
C ARG A 384 -16.06 1.02 22.16
N ASN A 385 -16.97 1.78 21.54
CA ASN A 385 -18.28 2.13 22.07
C ASN A 385 -19.41 1.19 21.64
N GLY A 386 -19.07 0.06 20.98
CA GLY A 386 -20.02 -1.00 20.64
C GLY A 386 -20.72 -0.85 19.28
N ARG A 387 -20.37 0.15 18.44
CA ARG A 387 -20.90 0.26 17.07
C ARG A 387 -20.46 -0.96 16.24
N ILE A 388 -21.35 -1.44 15.36
CA ILE A 388 -21.06 -2.57 14.49
C ILE A 388 -20.17 -2.10 13.33
N VAL A 389 -19.08 -2.81 13.10
CA VAL A 389 -18.17 -2.68 11.95
C VAL A 389 -17.89 -4.07 11.38
N ARG A 390 -17.47 -4.16 10.12
CA ARG A 390 -17.26 -5.43 9.42
C ARG A 390 -15.87 -5.54 8.84
N ASP A 391 -15.40 -6.77 8.64
CA ASP A 391 -14.14 -7.10 7.96
C ASP A 391 -14.34 -7.35 6.45
N GLY A 392 -13.28 -7.84 5.80
CA GLY A 392 -13.34 -8.50 4.48
C GLY A 392 -13.55 -7.60 3.26
N GLY A 393 -13.61 -6.29 3.41
CA GLY A 393 -13.88 -5.40 2.27
C GLY A 393 -13.44 -3.95 2.47
N GLY A 394 -12.29 -3.71 3.08
CA GLY A 394 -11.83 -2.35 3.41
C GLY A 394 -12.63 -1.73 4.55
N ILE A 395 -12.51 -0.42 4.68
CA ILE A 395 -13.24 0.38 5.67
C ILE A 395 -14.55 0.86 5.04
N LYS A 396 -15.67 0.44 5.61
CA LYS A 396 -16.97 1.02 5.28
C LYS A 396 -17.12 2.35 6.03
N PRO A 397 -17.38 3.47 5.35
CA PRO A 397 -17.61 4.75 6.00
C PRO A 397 -18.79 4.71 6.97
N ASP A 398 -18.76 5.54 8.01
CA ASP A 398 -19.90 5.77 8.90
C ASP A 398 -21.01 6.54 8.16
N ILE A 399 -20.59 7.44 7.26
CA ILE A 399 -21.47 8.22 6.39
C ILE A 399 -21.02 8.03 4.95
N GLU A 400 -21.86 7.35 4.15
CA GLU A 400 -21.59 7.15 2.73
C GLU A 400 -22.02 8.38 1.92
N VAL A 401 -21.08 8.90 1.10
CA VAL A 401 -21.32 10.02 0.16
C VAL A 401 -20.71 9.59 -1.18
N LYS A 402 -21.51 9.68 -2.24
CA LYS A 402 -21.10 9.35 -3.62
C LYS A 402 -20.45 10.55 -4.31
#